data_d665f1292270a5b2497bae1df9ea0fa6
#
_entry.id   d665f1292270a5b2497bae1df9ea0fa6
#
_cell.length_a   1.000
_cell.length_b   1.000
_cell.length_c   1.000
_cell.angle_alpha   90.00
_cell.angle_beta   90.00
_cell.angle_gamma   90.00
#
_symmetry.space_group_name_H-M   'P 1'
#
loop_
_entity.id
_entity.type
_entity.pdbx_description
1 polymer ?
#
loop_
_entity_poly.entity_id
_entity_poly.type
_entity_poly.pdbx_seq_one_letter_code
_entity_poly.pdbx_strand_id
1 'polypeptide(L)'
;MSAVNKVVEFSKYRNKHSRDSKYPLQTEGSFFGKGLTDETMMELSKRFSNPISEMEHRNRCLFLVMSTTGMRAKEVVSLRFSNILKAPSGETLVSYIRKGGKLSYSVISDKVLNSLKEYHSLFDSNSDYFFLSCPGRNRAPRRPLSTRGLQKIVNSWNVLTCLGKKIHPHSLRHSLAQKLMDTGGGHFCSRVLNHSSPAITSKFYLRPYADPNRYLNWNQD
;
A
#
# COMPACT_ATOMS: atom_id res chain seq x y z
N MET A 1 32.44 22.88 -0.17
CA MET A 1 32.63 21.69 -1.02
C MET A 1 31.35 20.87 -0.95
N SER A 2 30.51 20.91 -2.00
CA SER A 2 29.20 20.25 -1.99
C SER A 2 29.36 18.77 -2.31
N ALA A 3 28.88 17.90 -1.42
CA ALA A 3 28.81 16.47 -1.69
C ALA A 3 27.75 16.21 -2.76
N VAL A 4 28.20 15.88 -3.96
CA VAL A 4 27.32 15.42 -5.05
C VAL A 4 26.85 14.02 -4.71
N ASN A 5 25.58 13.90 -4.32
CA ASN A 5 24.89 12.61 -4.20
C ASN A 5 24.89 11.93 -5.58
N LYS A 6 25.81 11.00 -5.81
CA LYS A 6 25.76 10.09 -6.95
C LYS A 6 24.55 9.17 -6.79
N VAL A 7 23.45 9.50 -7.43
CA VAL A 7 22.36 8.55 -7.66
C VAL A 7 22.93 7.42 -8.55
N VAL A 8 23.11 6.25 -7.96
CA VAL A 8 23.54 5.07 -8.71
C VAL A 8 22.38 4.64 -9.62
N GLU A 9 22.51 4.85 -10.92
CA GLU A 9 21.54 4.36 -11.91
C GLU A 9 21.58 2.83 -11.98
N PHE A 10 20.70 2.19 -11.21
CA PHE A 10 20.51 0.74 -11.25
C PHE A 10 20.01 0.21 -12.62
N SER A 11 19.64 1.08 -13.55
CA SER A 11 19.24 0.71 -14.90
C SER A 11 20.36 0.00 -15.71
N LYS A 12 21.63 0.25 -15.39
CA LYS A 12 22.79 -0.33 -16.08
C LYS A 12 23.09 -1.80 -15.70
N TYR A 13 22.53 -2.27 -14.59
CA TYR A 13 22.73 -3.65 -14.10
C TYR A 13 21.60 -4.62 -14.49
N ARG A 14 20.79 -4.28 -15.48
CA ARG A 14 19.90 -5.27 -16.11
C ARG A 14 20.77 -6.27 -16.88
N ASN A 15 21.09 -7.38 -16.24
CA ASN A 15 21.71 -8.52 -16.90
C ASN A 15 20.90 -8.90 -18.14
N LYS A 16 21.53 -8.76 -19.31
CA LYS A 16 21.11 -9.32 -20.58
C LYS A 16 21.31 -10.84 -20.51
N HIS A 17 20.56 -11.55 -19.71
CA HIS A 17 20.60 -13.01 -19.72
C HIS A 17 19.37 -13.56 -20.41
N SER A 18 19.70 -14.21 -21.54
CA SER A 18 19.00 -15.20 -22.36
C SER A 18 17.49 -15.07 -22.51
N ARG A 19 17.11 -14.84 -23.76
CA ARG A 19 15.72 -14.88 -24.27
C ARG A 19 15.11 -16.29 -24.28
N ASP A 20 15.74 -17.31 -23.69
CA ASP A 20 15.36 -18.71 -23.86
C ASP A 20 14.75 -19.39 -22.63
N SER A 21 14.50 -18.68 -21.52
CA SER A 21 13.73 -19.31 -20.45
C SER A 21 12.26 -18.89 -20.51
N LYS A 22 11.39 -19.86 -20.70
CA LYS A 22 9.93 -19.73 -20.67
C LYS A 22 9.39 -19.16 -19.35
N TYR A 23 10.26 -19.03 -18.35
CA TYR A 23 10.02 -18.41 -17.04
C TYR A 23 11.22 -17.55 -16.67
N PRO A 24 11.11 -16.20 -16.65
CA PRO A 24 12.19 -15.36 -16.15
C PRO A 24 12.49 -15.75 -14.70
N LEU A 25 13.75 -16.06 -14.41
CA LEU A 25 14.25 -16.28 -13.05
C LEU A 25 13.83 -15.06 -12.19
N GLN A 26 12.88 -15.27 -11.28
CA GLN A 26 12.50 -14.26 -10.28
C GLN A 26 13.67 -14.19 -9.30
N THR A 27 14.54 -13.20 -9.46
CA THR A 27 15.60 -12.90 -8.51
C THR A 27 15.01 -12.44 -7.17
N GLU A 28 15.67 -12.77 -6.08
CA GLU A 28 15.35 -12.19 -4.76
C GLU A 28 15.30 -10.66 -4.85
N GLY A 29 14.38 -10.04 -4.10
CA GLY A 29 14.19 -8.60 -4.15
C GLY A 29 13.54 -8.09 -5.44
N SER A 30 12.84 -8.92 -6.23
CA SER A 30 12.20 -8.52 -7.50
C SER A 30 11.23 -7.34 -7.38
N PHE A 31 10.81 -6.99 -6.17
CA PHE A 31 9.97 -5.82 -5.88
C PHE A 31 10.72 -4.64 -5.26
N PHE A 32 12.04 -4.77 -5.10
CA PHE A 32 12.88 -3.68 -4.62
C PHE A 32 12.69 -2.42 -5.49
N GLY A 33 12.51 -1.27 -4.81
CA GLY A 33 12.30 0.02 -5.49
C GLY A 33 10.93 0.25 -6.16
N LYS A 34 10.00 -0.71 -6.09
CA LYS A 34 8.63 -0.52 -6.59
C LYS A 34 7.72 0.26 -5.62
N GLY A 35 8.17 0.45 -4.37
CA GLY A 35 7.53 1.28 -3.37
C GLY A 35 7.86 2.76 -3.52
N LEU A 36 7.42 3.53 -2.55
CA LEU A 36 7.73 4.93 -2.33
C LEU A 36 8.75 5.05 -1.20
N THR A 37 9.49 6.14 -1.17
CA THR A 37 10.35 6.46 -0.02
C THR A 37 9.51 6.90 1.19
N ASP A 38 10.09 6.89 2.38
CA ASP A 38 9.42 7.36 3.59
C ASP A 38 9.05 8.86 3.47
N GLU A 39 9.90 9.68 2.83
CA GLU A 39 9.65 11.10 2.57
C GLU A 39 8.42 11.27 1.68
N THR A 40 8.32 10.54 0.57
CA THR A 40 7.15 10.60 -0.32
C THR A 40 5.87 10.13 0.38
N MET A 41 5.97 9.11 1.25
CA MET A 41 4.83 8.66 2.06
C MET A 41 4.39 9.74 3.06
N MET A 42 5.33 10.47 3.69
CA MET A 42 5.04 11.58 4.58
C MET A 42 4.43 12.77 3.83
N GLU A 43 4.94 13.11 2.64
CA GLU A 43 4.37 14.16 1.78
C GLU A 43 2.92 13.84 1.39
N LEU A 44 2.62 12.59 0.98
CA LEU A 44 1.25 12.17 0.70
C LEU A 44 0.36 12.27 1.94
N SER A 45 0.87 11.85 3.10
CA SER A 45 0.15 11.97 4.37
C SER A 45 -0.20 13.43 4.69
N LYS A 46 0.76 14.34 4.50
CA LYS A 46 0.57 15.78 4.70
C LYS A 46 -0.41 16.36 3.68
N ARG A 47 -0.27 16.00 2.40
CA ARG A 47 -1.18 16.44 1.33
C ARG A 47 -2.64 16.10 1.61
N PHE A 48 -2.89 14.91 2.17
CA PHE A 48 -4.23 14.44 2.47
C PHE A 48 -4.70 14.73 3.90
N SER A 49 -3.97 15.53 4.69
CA SER A 49 -4.34 15.77 6.09
C SER A 49 -5.58 16.66 6.24
N ASN A 50 -5.76 17.65 5.36
CA ASN A 50 -6.84 18.64 5.43
C ASN A 50 -7.65 18.65 4.12
N PRO A 51 -8.51 17.64 3.89
CA PRO A 51 -9.32 17.59 2.69
C PRO A 51 -10.45 18.61 2.75
N ILE A 52 -10.74 19.29 1.63
CA ILE A 52 -11.82 20.27 1.50
C ILE A 52 -12.90 19.87 0.49
N SER A 53 -12.63 18.88 -0.35
CA SER A 53 -13.55 18.37 -1.35
C SER A 53 -13.85 16.89 -1.15
N GLU A 54 -14.96 16.42 -1.68
CA GLU A 54 -15.31 14.99 -1.65
C GLU A 54 -14.19 14.09 -2.19
N MET A 55 -13.56 14.53 -3.29
CA MET A 55 -12.47 13.80 -3.91
C MET A 55 -11.25 13.69 -2.96
N GLU A 56 -10.95 14.76 -2.23
CA GLU A 56 -9.83 14.78 -1.27
C GLU A 56 -10.13 13.94 -0.03
N HIS A 57 -11.36 14.01 0.53
CA HIS A 57 -11.78 13.12 1.61
C HIS A 57 -11.68 11.66 1.21
N ARG A 58 -12.14 11.28 0.01
CA ARG A 58 -11.98 9.95 -0.53
C ARG A 58 -10.50 9.56 -0.70
N ASN A 59 -9.67 10.45 -1.24
CA ASN A 59 -8.24 10.21 -1.44
C ASN A 59 -7.52 10.02 -0.10
N ARG A 60 -7.86 10.82 0.93
CA ARG A 60 -7.39 10.64 2.31
C ARG A 60 -7.73 9.24 2.82
N CYS A 61 -8.99 8.82 2.72
CA CYS A 61 -9.43 7.52 3.18
C CYS A 61 -8.72 6.38 2.42
N LEU A 62 -8.59 6.49 1.10
CA LEU A 62 -7.87 5.52 0.26
C LEU A 62 -6.40 5.42 0.68
N PHE A 63 -5.73 6.55 0.85
CA PHE A 63 -4.33 6.58 1.29
C PHE A 63 -4.18 5.92 2.67
N LEU A 64 -4.99 6.30 3.64
CA LEU A 64 -4.94 5.75 4.99
C LEU A 64 -5.18 4.22 5.00
N VAL A 65 -6.23 3.75 4.34
CA VAL A 65 -6.52 2.31 4.28
C VAL A 65 -5.36 1.56 3.61
N MET A 66 -4.89 2.03 2.45
CA MET A 66 -3.89 1.29 1.66
C MET A 66 -2.50 1.32 2.31
N SER A 67 -2.11 2.44 2.92
CA SER A 67 -0.79 2.60 3.55
C SER A 67 -0.68 1.85 4.88
N THR A 68 -1.80 1.60 5.57
CA THR A 68 -1.78 0.93 6.88
C THR A 68 -2.10 -0.56 6.81
N THR A 69 -2.91 -0.99 5.84
CA THR A 69 -3.32 -2.41 5.71
C THR A 69 -2.54 -3.17 4.65
N GLY A 70 -1.99 -2.47 3.67
CA GLY A 70 -1.31 -3.08 2.52
C GLY A 70 -2.20 -3.96 1.65
N MET A 71 -3.51 -3.83 1.73
CA MET A 71 -4.47 -4.61 0.94
C MET A 71 -4.27 -4.45 -0.56
N ARG A 72 -4.62 -5.48 -1.32
CA ARG A 72 -4.64 -5.41 -2.79
C ARG A 72 -5.81 -4.57 -3.27
N ALA A 73 -5.68 -3.97 -4.45
CA ALA A 73 -6.72 -3.11 -5.04
C ALA A 73 -8.12 -3.75 -5.04
N LYS A 74 -8.22 -5.04 -5.37
CA LYS A 74 -9.48 -5.79 -5.35
C LYS A 74 -10.07 -5.93 -3.94
N GLU A 75 -9.19 -6.10 -2.94
CA GLU A 75 -9.58 -6.20 -1.54
C GLU A 75 -10.08 -4.85 -1.02
N VAL A 76 -9.35 -3.75 -1.30
CA VAL A 76 -9.72 -2.37 -0.89
C VAL A 76 -11.10 -1.98 -1.42
N VAL A 77 -11.38 -2.21 -2.70
CA VAL A 77 -12.67 -1.80 -3.30
C VAL A 77 -13.85 -2.67 -2.86
N SER A 78 -13.59 -3.81 -2.23
CA SER A 78 -14.64 -4.70 -1.70
C SER A 78 -14.97 -4.45 -0.23
N LEU A 79 -14.26 -3.55 0.45
CA LEU A 79 -14.47 -3.27 1.87
C LEU A 79 -15.85 -2.65 2.12
N ARG A 80 -16.47 -3.10 3.25
CA ARG A 80 -17.81 -2.68 3.67
C ARG A 80 -17.84 -2.36 5.16
N PHE A 81 -18.73 -1.48 5.58
CA PHE A 81 -18.97 -1.19 6.99
C PHE A 81 -19.55 -2.39 7.73
N SER A 82 -20.42 -3.17 7.06
CA SER A 82 -20.98 -4.41 7.62
C SER A 82 -19.93 -5.50 7.90
N ASN A 83 -18.72 -5.38 7.35
CA ASN A 83 -17.62 -6.30 7.61
C ASN A 83 -16.71 -5.87 8.78
N ILE A 84 -17.04 -4.77 9.47
CA ILE A 84 -16.30 -4.31 10.64
C ILE A 84 -16.74 -5.13 11.85
N LEU A 85 -15.77 -5.55 12.65
CA LEU A 85 -15.99 -6.28 13.90
C LEU A 85 -14.94 -5.89 14.94
N LYS A 86 -15.22 -6.19 16.21
CA LYS A 86 -14.27 -6.04 17.31
C LYS A 86 -13.59 -7.36 17.59
N ALA A 87 -12.27 -7.34 17.74
CA ALA A 87 -11.52 -8.48 18.26
C ALA A 87 -11.75 -8.61 19.77
N PRO A 88 -11.57 -9.81 20.36
CA PRO A 88 -11.63 -9.99 21.83
C PRO A 88 -10.62 -9.11 22.59
N SER A 89 -9.50 -8.77 21.98
CA SER A 89 -8.44 -7.89 22.49
C SER A 89 -8.73 -6.40 22.31
N GLY A 90 -9.89 -6.04 21.72
CA GLY A 90 -10.40 -4.67 21.60
C GLY A 90 -10.11 -3.97 20.27
N GLU A 91 -9.25 -4.52 19.42
CA GLU A 91 -8.94 -3.92 18.11
C GLU A 91 -10.16 -3.94 17.19
N THR A 92 -10.26 -2.91 16.36
CA THR A 92 -11.23 -2.88 15.27
C THR A 92 -10.66 -3.60 14.07
N LEU A 93 -11.38 -4.61 13.59
CA LEU A 93 -11.02 -5.41 12.42
C LEU A 93 -11.99 -5.14 11.27
N VAL A 94 -11.52 -5.35 10.04
CA VAL A 94 -12.38 -5.52 8.87
C VAL A 94 -12.11 -6.89 8.26
N SER A 95 -13.16 -7.63 7.99
CA SER A 95 -13.07 -8.90 7.26
C SER A 95 -13.19 -8.68 5.76
N TYR A 96 -12.48 -9.48 4.97
CA TYR A 96 -12.51 -9.41 3.51
C TYR A 96 -12.08 -10.74 2.89
N ILE A 97 -12.45 -10.92 1.62
CA ILE A 97 -12.07 -12.12 0.86
C ILE A 97 -10.78 -11.81 0.07
N ARG A 98 -9.71 -12.51 0.38
CA ARG A 98 -8.44 -12.39 -0.34
C ARG A 98 -8.41 -13.25 -1.62
N LYS A 99 -7.35 -13.07 -2.42
CA LYS A 99 -7.08 -13.93 -3.58
C LYS A 99 -7.13 -15.41 -3.17
N GLY A 100 -7.90 -16.21 -3.91
CA GLY A 100 -8.13 -17.62 -3.62
C GLY A 100 -9.35 -17.90 -2.73
N GLY A 101 -10.25 -16.91 -2.53
CA GLY A 101 -11.53 -17.11 -1.82
C GLY A 101 -11.43 -17.24 -0.30
N LYS A 102 -10.24 -17.04 0.29
CA LYS A 102 -10.04 -17.21 1.73
C LYS A 102 -10.44 -15.94 2.50
N LEU A 103 -11.24 -16.11 3.55
CA LEU A 103 -11.56 -15.05 4.51
C LEU A 103 -10.29 -14.61 5.24
N SER A 104 -10.13 -13.31 5.41
CA SER A 104 -9.00 -12.70 6.11
C SER A 104 -9.46 -11.46 6.86
N TYR A 105 -8.63 -11.02 7.80
CA TYR A 105 -8.89 -9.87 8.65
C TYR A 105 -7.71 -8.91 8.59
N SER A 106 -8.00 -7.62 8.76
CA SER A 106 -6.98 -6.58 8.94
C SER A 106 -7.43 -5.64 10.05
N VAL A 107 -6.48 -5.18 10.84
CA VAL A 107 -6.72 -4.14 11.83
C VAL A 107 -6.96 -2.82 11.10
N ILE A 108 -8.00 -2.11 11.52
CA ILE A 108 -8.28 -0.73 11.11
C ILE A 108 -8.18 0.16 12.35
N SER A 109 -7.29 1.15 12.32
CA SER A 109 -7.16 2.11 13.41
C SER A 109 -8.38 3.04 13.47
N ASP A 110 -8.64 3.61 14.66
CA ASP A 110 -9.72 4.58 14.84
C ASP A 110 -9.55 5.80 13.93
N LYS A 111 -8.32 6.22 13.64
CA LYS A 111 -8.03 7.29 12.67
C LYS A 111 -8.60 6.98 11.29
N VAL A 112 -8.40 5.76 10.81
CA VAL A 112 -8.93 5.30 9.49
C VAL A 112 -10.44 5.24 9.54
N LEU A 113 -11.01 4.62 10.59
CA LEU A 113 -12.45 4.45 10.73
C LEU A 113 -13.17 5.80 10.83
N ASN A 114 -12.65 6.73 11.63
CA ASN A 114 -13.22 8.06 11.77
C ASN A 114 -13.16 8.86 10.47
N SER A 115 -12.05 8.78 9.73
CA SER A 115 -11.95 9.42 8.40
C SER A 115 -12.96 8.86 7.40
N LEU A 116 -13.23 7.55 7.44
CA LEU A 116 -14.26 6.93 6.58
C LEU A 116 -15.66 7.37 6.97
N LYS A 117 -15.98 7.41 8.27
CA LYS A 117 -17.27 7.90 8.76
C LYS A 117 -17.49 9.37 8.40
N GLU A 118 -16.49 10.21 8.61
CA GLU A 118 -16.50 11.62 8.22
C GLU A 118 -16.78 11.79 6.72
N TYR A 119 -16.06 11.06 5.86
CA TYR A 119 -16.26 11.08 4.41
C TYR A 119 -17.70 10.72 4.04
N HIS A 120 -18.27 9.67 4.64
CA HIS A 120 -19.65 9.25 4.34
C HIS A 120 -20.70 10.22 4.89
N SER A 121 -20.48 10.75 6.08
CA SER A 121 -21.39 11.73 6.72
C SER A 121 -21.45 13.05 5.95
N LEU A 122 -20.29 13.57 5.50
CA LEU A 122 -20.23 14.85 4.81
C LEU A 122 -20.85 14.82 3.39
N PHE A 123 -20.86 13.67 2.74
CA PHE A 123 -21.29 13.54 1.35
C PHE A 123 -22.51 12.63 1.16
N ASP A 124 -23.33 12.50 2.21
CA ASP A 124 -24.64 11.83 2.21
C ASP A 124 -24.61 10.42 1.61
N SER A 125 -23.60 9.65 1.97
CA SER A 125 -23.41 8.32 1.44
C SER A 125 -24.03 7.27 2.37
N ASN A 126 -25.19 6.74 2.03
CA ASN A 126 -25.85 5.61 2.71
C ASN A 126 -25.33 4.25 2.22
N SER A 127 -24.16 4.22 1.61
CA SER A 127 -23.60 2.99 1.08
C SER A 127 -22.88 2.20 2.17
N ASP A 128 -23.05 0.88 2.13
CA ASP A 128 -22.26 -0.05 2.93
C ASP A 128 -20.79 -0.15 2.47
N TYR A 129 -20.49 0.18 1.19
CA TYR A 129 -19.11 0.17 0.70
C TYR A 129 -18.30 1.36 1.20
N PHE A 130 -17.04 1.12 1.61
CA PHE A 130 -16.12 2.19 2.01
C PHE A 130 -15.89 3.22 0.90
N PHE A 131 -15.83 2.77 -0.34
CA PHE A 131 -15.46 3.61 -1.49
C PHE A 131 -16.44 3.52 -2.63
N LEU A 132 -16.90 4.69 -3.07
CA LEU A 132 -17.81 4.83 -4.19
C LEU A 132 -17.14 5.51 -5.37
N SER A 133 -17.70 5.25 -6.56
CA SER A 133 -17.35 6.01 -7.76
C SER A 133 -17.80 7.48 -7.62
N CYS A 134 -17.22 8.37 -8.42
CA CYS A 134 -17.75 9.73 -8.54
C CYS A 134 -19.22 9.69 -9.00
N PRO A 135 -20.04 10.69 -8.60
CA PRO A 135 -21.39 10.84 -9.14
C PRO A 135 -21.36 10.88 -10.66
N GLY A 136 -22.25 10.13 -11.30
CA GLY A 136 -22.47 10.23 -12.76
C GLY A 136 -23.13 11.55 -13.15
N ARG A 137 -23.02 11.93 -14.43
CA ARG A 137 -23.66 13.17 -14.96
C ARG A 137 -25.16 13.26 -14.67
N ASN A 138 -25.85 12.11 -14.63
CA ASN A 138 -27.30 12.03 -14.45
C ASN A 138 -27.74 11.77 -13.00
N ARG A 139 -26.90 12.06 -11.99
CA ARG A 139 -27.22 11.80 -10.57
C ARG A 139 -27.66 10.35 -10.29
N ALA A 140 -27.30 9.41 -11.15
CA ALA A 140 -27.58 8.00 -10.95
C ALA A 140 -26.96 7.53 -9.62
N PRO A 141 -27.53 6.50 -8.96
CA PRO A 141 -26.97 5.94 -7.72
C PRO A 141 -25.50 5.61 -7.90
N ARG A 142 -24.69 6.02 -6.94
CA ARG A 142 -23.24 5.80 -6.97
C ARG A 142 -22.95 4.31 -6.85
N ARG A 143 -22.08 3.83 -7.72
CA ARG A 143 -21.64 2.42 -7.71
C ARG A 143 -20.39 2.26 -6.81
N PRO A 144 -20.14 1.06 -6.28
CA PRO A 144 -18.88 0.77 -5.63
C PRO A 144 -17.70 1.11 -6.53
N LEU A 145 -16.61 1.59 -5.94
CA LEU A 145 -15.39 1.90 -6.67
C LEU A 145 -14.81 0.63 -7.31
N SER A 146 -14.53 0.69 -8.61
CA SER A 146 -13.88 -0.43 -9.30
C SER A 146 -12.36 -0.41 -9.09
N THR A 147 -11.70 -1.56 -9.28
CA THR A 147 -10.23 -1.63 -9.26
C THR A 147 -9.57 -0.71 -10.28
N ARG A 148 -10.17 -0.57 -11.48
CA ARG A 148 -9.70 0.37 -12.51
C ARG A 148 -9.89 1.82 -12.07
N GLY A 149 -11.00 2.12 -11.38
CA GLY A 149 -11.24 3.45 -10.79
C GLY A 149 -10.20 3.78 -9.73
N LEU A 150 -9.96 2.84 -8.80
CA LEU A 150 -8.91 2.97 -7.79
C LEU A 150 -7.52 3.22 -8.43
N GLN A 151 -7.17 2.45 -9.47
CA GLN A 151 -5.92 2.62 -10.20
C GLN A 151 -5.79 4.04 -10.78
N LYS A 152 -6.85 4.56 -11.42
CA LYS A 152 -6.86 5.93 -11.97
C LYS A 152 -6.69 6.98 -10.88
N ILE A 153 -7.37 6.82 -9.74
CA ILE A 153 -7.24 7.74 -8.60
C ILE A 153 -5.81 7.73 -8.06
N VAL A 154 -5.23 6.57 -7.79
CA VAL A 154 -3.86 6.49 -7.27
C VAL A 154 -2.86 7.07 -8.27
N ASN A 155 -3.00 6.77 -9.56
CA ASN A 155 -2.12 7.34 -10.61
C ASN A 155 -2.22 8.87 -10.68
N SER A 156 -3.39 9.46 -10.39
CA SER A 156 -3.59 10.92 -10.39
C SER A 156 -2.92 11.64 -9.22
N TRP A 157 -2.41 10.93 -8.23
CA TRP A 157 -1.64 11.55 -7.14
C TRP A 157 -0.29 12.09 -7.60
N ASN A 158 0.14 11.71 -8.80
CA ASN A 158 1.30 12.25 -9.52
C ASN A 158 2.61 12.20 -8.72
N VAL A 159 2.88 11.05 -8.11
CA VAL A 159 4.15 10.74 -7.46
C VAL A 159 4.82 9.56 -8.16
N LEU A 160 6.13 9.44 -7.98
CA LEU A 160 6.93 8.38 -8.58
C LEU A 160 7.41 7.38 -7.51
N THR A 161 7.56 6.14 -7.90
CA THR A 161 8.23 5.11 -7.09
C THR A 161 9.75 5.36 -7.04
N CYS A 162 10.45 4.66 -6.15
CA CYS A 162 11.92 4.73 -6.09
C CYS A 162 12.60 4.38 -7.42
N LEU A 163 11.93 3.66 -8.32
CA LEU A 163 12.42 3.38 -9.69
C LEU A 163 11.96 4.40 -10.74
N GLY A 164 11.44 5.56 -10.35
CA GLY A 164 10.97 6.61 -11.26
C GLY A 164 9.70 6.25 -12.04
N LYS A 165 8.96 5.20 -11.65
CA LYS A 165 7.70 4.81 -12.30
C LYS A 165 6.52 5.49 -11.63
N LYS A 166 5.44 5.74 -12.39
CA LYS A 166 4.19 6.26 -11.82
C LYS A 166 3.67 5.34 -10.71
N ILE A 167 3.18 5.96 -9.65
CA ILE A 167 2.54 5.26 -8.52
C ILE A 167 1.34 4.43 -9.01
N HIS A 168 1.13 3.30 -8.36
CA HIS A 168 -0.07 2.46 -8.54
C HIS A 168 -0.44 1.80 -7.19
N PRO A 169 -1.61 1.19 -7.04
CA PRO A 169 -2.04 0.60 -5.76
C PRO A 169 -1.03 -0.33 -5.10
N HIS A 170 -0.32 -1.14 -5.89
CA HIS A 170 0.72 -2.02 -5.35
C HIS A 170 1.96 -1.28 -4.83
N SER A 171 2.22 -0.05 -5.28
CA SER A 171 3.36 0.74 -4.77
C SER A 171 3.22 1.04 -3.28
N LEU A 172 2.01 1.41 -2.82
CA LEU A 172 1.73 1.62 -1.39
C LEU A 172 1.91 0.34 -0.58
N ARG A 173 1.45 -0.80 -1.11
CA ARG A 173 1.68 -2.10 -0.48
C ARG A 173 3.17 -2.45 -0.42
N HIS A 174 3.96 -2.12 -1.44
CA HIS A 174 5.41 -2.33 -1.43
C HIS A 174 6.11 -1.45 -0.40
N SER A 175 5.69 -0.17 -0.27
CA SER A 175 6.22 0.74 0.75
C SER A 175 5.98 0.18 2.15
N LEU A 176 4.73 -0.21 2.45
CA LEU A 176 4.39 -0.81 3.74
C LEU A 176 5.17 -2.12 3.96
N ALA A 177 5.23 -3.00 2.96
CA ALA A 177 5.95 -4.26 3.07
C ALA A 177 7.43 -4.03 3.39
N GLN A 178 8.08 -3.09 2.70
CA GLN A 178 9.48 -2.76 2.94
C GLN A 178 9.68 -2.22 4.36
N LYS A 179 8.81 -1.29 4.80
CA LYS A 179 8.87 -0.75 6.18
C LYS A 179 8.71 -1.84 7.23
N LEU A 180 7.75 -2.74 7.05
CA LEU A 180 7.52 -3.87 7.97
C LEU A 180 8.67 -4.87 7.96
N MET A 181 9.30 -5.13 6.81
CA MET A 181 10.50 -5.96 6.72
C MET A 181 11.65 -5.35 7.49
N ASP A 182 11.88 -4.05 7.33
CA ASP A 182 12.98 -3.32 7.96
C ASP A 182 12.81 -3.19 9.49
N THR A 183 11.57 -3.18 10.00
CA THR A 183 11.27 -2.94 11.43
C THR A 183 10.86 -4.20 12.18
N GLY A 184 10.07 -5.08 11.56
CA GLY A 184 9.45 -6.24 12.22
C GLY A 184 9.83 -7.60 11.60
N GLY A 185 10.64 -7.58 10.56
CA GLY A 185 11.09 -8.79 9.87
C GLY A 185 10.02 -9.50 9.03
N GLY A 186 10.45 -10.57 8.36
CA GLY A 186 9.63 -11.29 7.38
C GLY A 186 8.37 -11.94 7.92
N HIS A 187 8.40 -12.46 9.14
CA HIS A 187 7.22 -13.08 9.77
C HIS A 187 6.12 -12.05 10.03
N PHE A 188 6.48 -10.91 10.63
CA PHE A 188 5.52 -9.85 10.91
C PHE A 188 4.94 -9.26 9.62
N CYS A 189 5.79 -8.95 8.65
CA CYS A 189 5.38 -8.49 7.32
C CYS A 189 4.42 -9.51 6.64
N SER A 190 4.74 -10.80 6.69
CA SER A 190 3.91 -11.88 6.14
C SER A 190 2.52 -11.92 6.77
N ARG A 191 2.42 -11.76 8.09
CA ARG A 191 1.13 -11.72 8.81
C ARG A 191 0.30 -10.52 8.41
N VAL A 192 0.89 -9.31 8.40
CA VAL A 192 0.17 -8.08 8.03
C VAL A 192 -0.34 -8.14 6.59
N LEU A 193 0.50 -8.60 5.67
CA LEU A 193 0.15 -8.70 4.25
C LEU A 193 -0.68 -9.94 3.90
N ASN A 194 -0.96 -10.80 4.87
CA ASN A 194 -1.69 -12.07 4.67
C ASN A 194 -1.07 -12.92 3.55
N HIS A 195 0.28 -13.08 3.55
CA HIS A 195 0.94 -14.03 2.65
C HIS A 195 0.75 -15.46 3.13
N SER A 196 0.78 -16.43 2.20
CA SER A 196 0.61 -17.84 2.53
C SER A 196 1.81 -18.43 3.27
N SER A 197 2.99 -17.82 3.14
CA SER A 197 4.17 -18.15 3.93
C SER A 197 5.14 -16.98 4.04
N PRO A 198 5.99 -16.93 5.08
CA PRO A 198 7.07 -15.96 5.21
C PRO A 198 8.10 -16.03 4.07
N ALA A 199 8.30 -17.22 3.48
CA ALA A 199 9.19 -17.41 2.34
C ALA A 199 8.77 -16.57 1.13
N ILE A 200 7.47 -16.43 0.87
CA ILE A 200 6.96 -15.55 -0.18
C ILE A 200 7.33 -14.09 0.12
N THR A 201 7.20 -13.66 1.37
CA THR A 201 7.56 -12.31 1.79
C THR A 201 9.05 -12.05 1.58
N SER A 202 9.90 -12.93 2.05
CA SER A 202 11.36 -12.82 1.91
C SER A 202 11.77 -12.80 0.45
N LYS A 203 11.22 -13.70 -0.38
CA LYS A 203 11.53 -13.74 -1.81
C LYS A 203 11.29 -12.43 -2.55
N PHE A 204 10.26 -11.67 -2.17
CA PHE A 204 9.85 -10.48 -2.91
C PHE A 204 10.29 -9.17 -2.28
N TYR A 205 10.41 -9.10 -0.95
CA TYR A 205 10.64 -7.85 -0.23
C TYR A 205 12.00 -7.78 0.47
N LEU A 206 12.74 -8.91 0.58
CA LEU A 206 14.10 -8.87 1.08
C LEU A 206 14.96 -8.02 0.14
N ARG A 207 15.75 -7.12 0.70
CA ARG A 207 16.72 -6.36 -0.09
C ARG A 207 17.79 -7.30 -0.61
N PRO A 208 18.29 -7.12 -1.85
CA PRO A 208 19.36 -7.95 -2.42
C PRO A 208 20.74 -7.64 -1.77
N TYR A 209 20.76 -6.83 -0.75
CA TYR A 209 21.94 -6.49 0.06
C TYR A 209 21.54 -6.31 1.52
N ALA A 210 22.49 -6.52 2.42
CA ALA A 210 22.35 -6.25 3.84
C ALA A 210 23.44 -5.27 4.28
N ASP A 211 23.09 -4.33 5.14
CA ASP A 211 24.05 -3.46 5.82
C ASP A 211 24.20 -3.95 7.26
N PRO A 212 25.32 -4.60 7.58
CA PRO A 212 25.56 -5.12 8.94
C PRO A 212 25.75 -4.00 9.96
N ASN A 213 26.21 -2.80 9.54
CA ASN A 213 26.50 -1.69 10.47
C ASN A 213 25.25 -1.22 11.22
N ARG A 214 24.06 -1.46 10.70
CA ARG A 214 22.80 -1.18 11.41
C ARG A 214 22.61 -1.97 12.72
N TYR A 215 23.35 -3.05 12.89
CA TYR A 215 23.21 -3.99 14.01
C TYR A 215 24.50 -4.14 14.83
N LEU A 216 25.58 -3.47 14.40
CA LEU A 216 26.88 -3.58 15.04
C LEU A 216 27.13 -2.37 15.96
N ASN A 217 27.10 -2.61 17.26
CA ASN A 217 27.29 -1.55 18.28
C ASN A 217 28.75 -1.24 18.60
N TRP A 218 29.68 -2.11 18.16
CA TRP A 218 31.13 -1.97 18.49
C TRP A 218 31.91 -1.09 17.52
N ASN A 219 31.24 -0.52 16.49
CA ASN A 219 31.82 0.42 15.53
C ASN A 219 31.19 1.83 15.64
N GLN A 220 30.57 2.16 16.78
CA GLN A 220 30.05 3.51 17.04
C GLN A 220 31.15 4.27 17.77
N ASP A 221 31.92 5.11 17.03
CA ASP A 221 32.80 6.15 17.57
C ASP A 221 31.95 7.33 18.04
#